data_461fc89acfe789ae54e1c21fa0feb1c0
#
_entry.id   461fc89acfe789ae54e1c21fa0feb1c0
#
_cell.length_a   1.000
_cell.length_b   1.000
_cell.length_c   1.000
_cell.angle_alpha   90.00
_cell.angle_beta   90.00
_cell.angle_gamma   90.00
#
_symmetry.space_group_name_H-M   'P 1'
#
loop_
_entity.id
_entity.type
_entity.pdbx_description
1 polymer ?
#
loop_
_entity_poly.entity_id
_entity_poly.type
_entity_poly.pdbx_seq_one_letter_code
_entity_poly.pdbx_strand_id
1 'polypeptide(L)'
;MFSLNDSMRYMYYTQPTDMLKPEYVEIGTEKTRTLERVTARVFISSTVRHKVILKSDIENKLPVEKYEPEVWRFFYGMRCTVDGGDAGGMQVMSKIIILASKRIKIMTEYEKMFSGEVYNAVDSSLLKDLYACSELCWEYNQIRPTDLKARNEKLKQILGEADDDTFINPPFHCDYGKHIKVGRRFFANFNFVVLDEALVTIGDDVFIGPNVGIYTACHSTDPKERNTREEWAKPVTIGGNCWIGGNVTILPGVTIGEGSTIGAGSVVVKDIPSHSVAVGNPCVVIKKLED
;
A
#
# COMPACT_ATOMS: atom_id res chain seq x y z
N MET A 1 -34.22 0.27 -33.64
CA MET A 1 -32.82 0.35 -34.12
C MET A 1 -32.12 1.34 -33.24
N PHE A 2 -31.38 0.87 -32.27
CA PHE A 2 -30.65 1.77 -31.33
C PHE A 2 -29.32 2.14 -31.96
N SER A 3 -29.14 3.41 -32.30
CA SER A 3 -27.85 3.96 -32.65
C SER A 3 -27.23 4.48 -31.35
N LEU A 4 -26.25 3.76 -30.81
CA LEU A 4 -25.35 4.30 -29.81
C LEU A 4 -24.35 5.16 -30.56
N ASN A 5 -24.60 6.47 -30.60
CA ASN A 5 -23.58 7.40 -31.06
C ASN A 5 -22.39 7.38 -30.07
N ASP A 6 -21.19 7.25 -30.62
CA ASP A 6 -19.89 7.03 -29.99
C ASP A 6 -19.42 8.13 -29.02
N SER A 7 -20.29 8.73 -28.23
CA SER A 7 -19.86 9.79 -27.33
C SER A 7 -20.33 9.59 -25.89
N MET A 8 -19.71 8.66 -25.19
CA MET A 8 -19.56 8.82 -23.75
C MET A 8 -18.59 9.97 -23.51
N ARG A 9 -19.09 11.15 -23.16
CA ARG A 9 -18.26 12.29 -22.76
C ARG A 9 -18.26 12.37 -21.24
N TYR A 10 -17.09 12.23 -20.65
CA TYR A 10 -16.84 12.54 -19.25
C TYR A 10 -16.49 14.01 -19.13
N MET A 11 -17.14 14.74 -18.23
CA MET A 11 -16.65 16.05 -17.83
C MET A 11 -15.80 15.87 -16.56
N TYR A 12 -14.51 16.03 -16.75
CA TYR A 12 -13.58 16.17 -15.64
C TYR A 12 -13.46 17.65 -15.29
N TYR A 13 -13.63 17.97 -14.02
CA TYR A 13 -13.13 19.21 -13.48
C TYR A 13 -11.72 18.92 -12.99
N THR A 14 -10.75 19.14 -13.85
CA THR A 14 -9.34 19.17 -13.45
C THR A 14 -9.01 20.59 -12.98
N GLN A 15 -8.36 20.72 -11.86
CA GLN A 15 -7.53 21.89 -11.63
C GLN A 15 -6.40 21.90 -12.67
N PRO A 16 -5.93 23.08 -13.15
CA PRO A 16 -5.27 23.23 -14.46
C PRO A 16 -3.81 22.75 -14.55
N THR A 17 -3.33 21.79 -13.82
CA THR A 17 -1.89 21.51 -13.77
C THR A 17 -1.43 20.11 -14.16
N ASP A 18 -2.33 19.13 -14.40
CA ASP A 18 -1.84 17.82 -14.82
C ASP A 18 -2.66 17.20 -15.96
N MET A 19 -2.15 17.37 -17.18
CA MET A 19 -2.58 16.61 -18.36
C MET A 19 -1.83 15.29 -18.42
N LEU A 20 -2.27 14.28 -17.67
CA LEU A 20 -1.94 12.89 -17.93
C LEU A 20 -2.81 12.38 -19.09
N LYS A 21 -2.21 11.65 -20.02
CA LYS A 21 -2.95 11.07 -21.15
C LYS A 21 -3.98 10.09 -20.63
N PRO A 22 -5.27 10.22 -21.02
CA PRO A 22 -6.29 9.29 -20.58
C PRO A 22 -6.04 7.89 -21.13
N GLU A 23 -6.10 6.89 -20.29
CA GLU A 23 -6.16 5.50 -20.74
C GLU A 23 -7.58 5.14 -21.13
N TYR A 24 -7.74 4.51 -22.29
CA TYR A 24 -9.02 4.07 -22.82
C TYR A 24 -9.18 2.57 -22.60
N VAL A 25 -10.29 2.16 -22.01
CA VAL A 25 -10.68 0.76 -21.96
C VAL A 25 -11.86 0.54 -22.90
N GLU A 26 -11.68 -0.29 -23.92
CA GLU A 26 -12.78 -0.74 -24.77
C GLU A 26 -13.49 -1.93 -24.12
N ILE A 27 -14.78 -1.74 -23.80
CA ILE A 27 -15.63 -2.83 -23.32
C ILE A 27 -16.48 -3.31 -24.50
N GLY A 28 -16.08 -4.46 -25.08
CA GLY A 28 -16.86 -5.13 -26.11
C GLY A 28 -17.82 -6.15 -25.50
N THR A 29 -19.10 -6.14 -25.88
CA THR A 29 -20.04 -7.22 -25.56
C THR A 29 -20.31 -8.05 -26.81
N GLU A 30 -20.12 -9.36 -26.72
CA GLU A 30 -20.54 -10.29 -27.78
C GLU A 30 -22.05 -10.43 -27.86
N LYS A 31 -22.52 -10.65 -29.10
CA LYS A 31 -23.88 -10.65 -29.61
C LYS A 31 -24.92 -11.47 -28.86
N THR A 32 -26.08 -10.87 -28.66
CA THR A 32 -27.35 -11.54 -28.85
C THR A 32 -28.04 -10.93 -30.09
N ARG A 33 -28.77 -11.74 -30.82
CA ARG A 33 -29.27 -11.55 -32.23
C ARG A 33 -29.94 -10.22 -32.62
N THR A 34 -30.01 -9.21 -31.78
CA THR A 34 -30.71 -7.94 -32.01
C THR A 34 -29.88 -6.66 -31.69
N LEU A 35 -28.64 -6.78 -31.29
CA LEU A 35 -27.75 -5.60 -31.03
C LEU A 35 -26.42 -5.81 -31.75
N GLU A 36 -26.17 -4.99 -32.79
CA GLU A 36 -25.02 -5.20 -33.65
C GLU A 36 -23.66 -4.82 -33.10
N ARG A 37 -23.53 -3.99 -32.09
CA ARG A 37 -22.32 -3.70 -31.27
C ARG A 37 -22.62 -2.56 -30.30
N VAL A 38 -22.30 -2.74 -29.02
CA VAL A 38 -22.21 -1.64 -28.08
C VAL A 38 -20.75 -1.51 -27.68
N THR A 39 -20.08 -0.48 -28.14
CA THR A 39 -18.72 -0.16 -27.72
C THR A 39 -18.81 1.00 -26.75
N ALA A 40 -18.45 0.77 -25.49
CA ALA A 40 -18.34 1.82 -24.48
C ALA A 40 -16.84 2.09 -24.24
N ARG A 41 -16.41 3.33 -24.41
CA ARG A 41 -15.07 3.77 -24.05
C ARG A 41 -15.11 4.38 -22.66
N VAL A 42 -14.40 3.76 -21.71
CA VAL A 42 -14.32 4.24 -20.34
C VAL A 42 -12.94 4.85 -20.12
N PHE A 43 -12.91 6.09 -19.66
CA PHE A 43 -11.69 6.75 -19.24
C PHE A 43 -11.42 6.41 -17.78
N ILE A 44 -10.28 5.84 -17.50
CA ILE A 44 -9.81 5.61 -16.13
C ILE A 44 -8.60 6.52 -15.92
N SER A 45 -8.71 7.45 -14.98
CA SER A 45 -7.58 8.24 -14.51
C SER A 45 -7.18 7.73 -13.13
N SER A 46 -5.94 7.31 -12.98
CA SER A 46 -5.39 6.75 -11.74
C SER A 46 -5.08 7.80 -10.66
N THR A 47 -5.29 9.09 -10.94
CA THR A 47 -4.71 10.15 -10.09
C THR A 47 -5.70 11.17 -9.55
N VAL A 48 -7.01 10.97 -9.63
CA VAL A 48 -7.88 12.08 -9.30
C VAL A 48 -9.03 11.73 -8.36
N ARG A 49 -9.07 12.39 -7.22
CA ARG A 49 -10.27 12.54 -6.38
C ARG A 49 -11.28 13.42 -7.13
N HIS A 50 -12.28 12.83 -7.74
CA HIS A 50 -13.29 13.61 -8.44
C HIS A 50 -14.61 13.68 -7.70
N LYS A 51 -15.02 14.91 -7.46
CA LYS A 51 -16.41 15.22 -7.14
C LYS A 51 -17.19 15.23 -8.46
N VAL A 52 -17.91 14.17 -8.73
CA VAL A 52 -18.72 14.07 -9.93
C VAL A 52 -20.12 14.58 -9.62
N ILE A 53 -20.59 15.51 -10.43
CA ILE A 53 -21.95 16.09 -10.31
C ILE A 53 -22.79 15.56 -11.46
N LEU A 54 -23.83 14.78 -11.15
CA LEU A 54 -24.86 14.40 -12.10
C LEU A 54 -25.93 15.47 -12.21
N LYS A 55 -26.44 15.69 -13.41
CA LYS A 55 -27.71 16.37 -13.59
C LYS A 55 -28.89 15.45 -13.28
N SER A 56 -29.93 16.02 -12.71
CA SER A 56 -31.04 15.44 -11.98
C SER A 56 -31.89 14.34 -12.64
N ASP A 57 -31.65 14.00 -13.93
CA ASP A 57 -32.56 13.14 -14.69
C ASP A 57 -32.35 11.63 -14.46
N ILE A 58 -31.26 11.24 -13.84
CA ILE A 58 -30.92 9.82 -13.51
C ILE A 58 -31.26 9.48 -12.06
N GLU A 59 -31.29 10.47 -11.16
CA GLU A 59 -31.50 10.27 -9.72
C GLU A 59 -32.81 9.60 -9.34
N ASN A 60 -33.82 9.69 -10.20
CA ASN A 60 -35.19 9.21 -9.91
C ASN A 60 -35.49 7.79 -10.40
N LYS A 61 -34.55 7.06 -11.03
CA LYS A 61 -34.91 5.83 -11.76
C LYS A 61 -34.08 4.57 -11.39
N LEU A 62 -33.06 4.66 -10.53
CA LEU A 62 -32.30 3.50 -10.11
C LEU A 62 -32.50 3.23 -8.61
N PRO A 63 -32.72 1.98 -8.18
CA PRO A 63 -32.84 1.66 -6.76
C PRO A 63 -31.46 1.78 -6.09
N VAL A 64 -31.30 2.85 -5.31
CA VAL A 64 -30.06 3.26 -4.62
C VAL A 64 -29.58 2.22 -3.60
N GLU A 65 -30.47 1.36 -3.12
CA GLU A 65 -30.24 0.48 -1.96
C GLU A 65 -29.38 -0.76 -2.22
N LYS A 66 -28.94 -0.99 -3.47
CA LYS A 66 -28.26 -2.24 -3.86
C LYS A 66 -26.76 -2.13 -4.12
N TYR A 67 -26.14 -0.97 -3.98
CA TYR A 67 -24.75 -0.78 -4.35
C TYR A 67 -23.96 -0.08 -3.26
N GLU A 68 -22.71 -0.53 -3.06
CA GLU A 68 -21.76 0.12 -2.16
C GLU A 68 -21.58 1.60 -2.54
N PRO A 69 -21.47 2.52 -1.56
CA PRO A 69 -21.38 3.97 -1.81
C PRO A 69 -20.26 4.38 -2.77
N GLU A 70 -19.18 3.61 -2.82
CA GLU A 70 -18.01 3.86 -3.66
C GLU A 70 -18.24 3.52 -5.13
N VAL A 71 -19.00 2.47 -5.41
CA VAL A 71 -19.42 2.11 -6.77
C VAL A 71 -20.29 3.21 -7.35
N TRP A 72 -21.13 3.83 -6.53
CA TRP A 72 -21.92 5.00 -6.93
C TRP A 72 -21.08 6.21 -7.28
N ARG A 73 -20.02 6.50 -6.52
CA ARG A 73 -19.11 7.62 -6.82
C ARG A 73 -18.44 7.48 -8.18
N PHE A 74 -18.09 6.26 -8.57
CA PHE A 74 -17.51 5.98 -9.88
C PHE A 74 -18.49 6.22 -11.03
N PHE A 75 -19.77 5.80 -10.88
CA PHE A 75 -20.77 5.95 -11.92
C PHE A 75 -21.46 7.32 -11.95
N TYR A 76 -21.29 8.11 -10.90
CA TYR A 76 -21.89 9.44 -10.78
C TYR A 76 -21.40 10.46 -11.83
N GLY A 77 -20.40 10.12 -12.64
CA GLY A 77 -19.85 10.91 -13.74
C GLY A 77 -20.19 10.41 -15.14
N MET A 78 -20.85 9.28 -15.25
CA MET A 78 -21.19 8.72 -16.56
C MET A 78 -22.40 9.41 -17.15
N ARG A 79 -22.22 10.14 -18.26
CA ARG A 79 -23.32 10.64 -19.08
C ARG A 79 -23.57 9.66 -20.22
N CYS A 80 -24.64 8.88 -20.14
CA CYS A 80 -25.12 8.07 -21.25
C CYS A 80 -26.27 8.76 -21.92
N THR A 81 -26.15 9.05 -23.22
CA THR A 81 -27.27 9.42 -24.07
C THR A 81 -27.73 8.15 -24.80
N VAL A 82 -28.94 7.69 -24.50
CA VAL A 82 -29.61 6.62 -25.23
C VAL A 82 -30.71 7.29 -26.04
N ASP A 83 -30.57 7.31 -27.36
CA ASP A 83 -31.62 7.75 -28.23
C ASP A 83 -32.69 6.65 -28.32
N GLY A 84 -33.87 6.93 -27.75
CA GLY A 84 -35.00 6.02 -27.75
C GLY A 84 -35.44 5.63 -26.33
N GLY A 85 -36.60 6.13 -25.92
CA GLY A 85 -37.17 6.05 -24.58
C GLY A 85 -37.72 4.68 -24.20
N ASP A 86 -37.01 3.58 -24.32
CA ASP A 86 -37.51 2.23 -24.09
C ASP A 86 -36.82 1.49 -22.94
N ALA A 87 -37.55 0.63 -22.26
CA ALA A 87 -37.11 -0.19 -21.13
C ALA A 87 -35.88 -1.05 -21.44
N GLY A 88 -35.55 -1.31 -22.71
CA GLY A 88 -34.37 -2.02 -23.18
C GLY A 88 -33.04 -1.29 -22.86
N GLY A 89 -33.05 0.05 -22.95
CA GLY A 89 -31.86 0.87 -22.66
C GLY A 89 -31.42 0.79 -21.19
N MET A 90 -32.37 0.74 -20.27
CA MET A 90 -32.11 0.59 -18.84
C MET A 90 -31.51 -0.79 -18.46
N GLN A 91 -31.98 -1.86 -19.15
CA GLN A 91 -31.40 -3.20 -18.91
C GLN A 91 -29.97 -3.33 -19.43
N VAL A 92 -29.62 -2.67 -20.53
CA VAL A 92 -28.26 -2.63 -21.07
C VAL A 92 -27.36 -1.84 -20.13
N MET A 93 -27.81 -0.70 -19.62
CA MET A 93 -27.06 0.11 -18.65
C MET A 93 -26.79 -0.63 -17.35
N SER A 94 -27.77 -1.32 -16.79
CA SER A 94 -27.57 -2.12 -15.57
C SER A 94 -26.58 -3.27 -15.79
N LYS A 95 -26.57 -3.90 -16.97
CA LYS A 95 -25.57 -4.93 -17.32
C LYS A 95 -24.17 -4.35 -17.51
N ILE A 96 -24.04 -3.18 -18.15
CA ILE A 96 -22.74 -2.49 -18.28
C ILE A 96 -22.20 -2.10 -16.90
N ILE A 97 -23.03 -1.57 -16.02
CA ILE A 97 -22.66 -1.22 -14.64
C ILE A 97 -22.19 -2.46 -13.89
N ILE A 98 -22.93 -3.57 -13.97
CA ILE A 98 -22.56 -4.83 -13.30
C ILE A 98 -21.27 -5.42 -13.87
N LEU A 99 -21.04 -5.34 -15.18
CA LEU A 99 -19.81 -5.83 -15.82
C LEU A 99 -18.62 -4.93 -15.49
N ALA A 100 -18.79 -3.61 -15.44
CA ALA A 100 -17.76 -2.67 -15.04
C ALA A 100 -17.42 -2.84 -13.56
N SER A 101 -18.40 -2.93 -12.68
CA SER A 101 -18.18 -3.16 -11.24
C SER A 101 -17.46 -4.48 -10.93
N LYS A 102 -17.67 -5.52 -11.74
CA LYS A 102 -16.95 -6.80 -11.61
C LYS A 102 -15.51 -6.77 -12.13
N ARG A 103 -15.13 -5.78 -12.94
CA ARG A 103 -13.78 -5.64 -13.53
C ARG A 103 -12.94 -4.56 -12.88
N ILE A 104 -13.56 -3.58 -12.24
CA ILE A 104 -12.87 -2.51 -11.53
C ILE A 104 -12.79 -2.92 -10.07
N LYS A 105 -11.68 -3.52 -9.69
CA LYS A 105 -11.33 -3.70 -8.29
C LYS A 105 -10.82 -2.33 -7.79
N ILE A 106 -11.69 -1.59 -7.09
CA ILE A 106 -11.23 -0.40 -6.36
C ILE A 106 -10.35 -0.91 -5.23
N MET A 107 -9.09 -0.54 -5.26
CA MET A 107 -8.14 -0.90 -4.20
C MET A 107 -8.53 -0.15 -2.92
N THR A 108 -8.56 -0.88 -1.83
CA THR A 108 -8.65 -0.29 -0.48
C THR A 108 -7.38 0.50 -0.18
N GLU A 109 -7.42 1.42 0.78
CA GLU A 109 -6.21 2.15 1.20
C GLU A 109 -5.11 1.20 1.70
N TYR A 110 -5.50 0.07 2.32
CA TYR A 110 -4.56 -1.00 2.67
C TYR A 110 -3.89 -1.65 1.45
N GLU A 111 -4.66 -1.98 0.41
CA GLU A 111 -4.09 -2.56 -0.81
C GLU A 111 -3.16 -1.58 -1.53
N LYS A 112 -3.48 -0.29 -1.56
CA LYS A 112 -2.61 0.76 -2.10
C LYS A 112 -1.32 0.88 -1.30
N MET A 113 -1.42 0.99 0.02
CA MET A 113 -0.28 1.04 0.92
C MET A 113 0.68 -0.12 0.67
N PHE A 114 0.15 -1.35 0.65
CA PHE A 114 0.96 -2.56 0.52
C PHE A 114 1.52 -2.77 -0.90
N SER A 115 0.88 -2.21 -1.92
CA SER A 115 1.38 -2.24 -3.32
C SER A 115 2.38 -1.12 -3.64
N GLY A 116 2.61 -0.17 -2.71
CA GLY A 116 3.49 0.98 -2.91
C GLY A 116 2.86 2.13 -3.70
N GLU A 117 1.53 2.09 -3.90
CA GLU A 117 0.78 3.22 -4.46
C GLU A 117 0.54 4.30 -3.39
N VAL A 118 0.15 5.48 -3.85
CA VAL A 118 -0.21 6.57 -2.94
C VAL A 118 -1.53 6.25 -2.25
N TYR A 119 -1.54 6.33 -0.93
CA TYR A 119 -2.69 6.04 -0.07
C TYR A 119 -2.93 7.15 0.96
N ASN A 120 -4.11 7.13 1.56
CA ASN A 120 -4.47 8.06 2.62
C ASN A 120 -4.10 7.47 3.99
N ALA A 121 -3.02 7.93 4.60
CA ALA A 121 -2.52 7.45 5.89
C ALA A 121 -3.51 7.60 7.06
N VAL A 122 -4.49 8.49 6.94
CA VAL A 122 -5.51 8.71 7.98
C VAL A 122 -6.83 8.00 7.69
N ASP A 123 -6.82 6.99 6.80
CA ASP A 123 -7.98 6.13 6.60
C ASP A 123 -8.33 5.37 7.88
N SER A 124 -9.62 5.29 8.19
CA SER A 124 -10.10 4.73 9.46
C SER A 124 -9.75 3.25 9.64
N SER A 125 -9.67 2.47 8.55
CA SER A 125 -9.29 1.05 8.62
C SER A 125 -7.80 0.89 8.92
N LEU A 126 -6.94 1.71 8.31
CA LEU A 126 -5.51 1.72 8.58
C LEU A 126 -5.20 2.15 10.01
N LEU A 127 -5.83 3.24 10.48
CA LEU A 127 -5.68 3.71 11.87
C LEU A 127 -6.12 2.66 12.90
N LYS A 128 -7.19 1.91 12.60
CA LYS A 128 -7.64 0.82 13.47
C LYS A 128 -6.57 -0.27 13.62
N ASP A 129 -5.95 -0.68 12.52
CA ASP A 129 -4.90 -1.72 12.52
C ASP A 129 -3.64 -1.20 13.22
N LEU A 130 -3.24 0.04 12.97
CA LEU A 130 -2.10 0.71 13.61
C LEU A 130 -2.27 0.77 15.13
N TYR A 131 -3.43 1.22 15.62
CA TYR A 131 -3.67 1.27 17.07
C TYR A 131 -3.74 -0.14 17.69
N ALA A 132 -4.31 -1.13 16.99
CA ALA A 132 -4.32 -2.50 17.48
C ALA A 132 -2.88 -3.06 17.64
N CYS A 133 -1.99 -2.78 16.70
CA CYS A 133 -0.57 -3.16 16.81
C CYS A 133 0.15 -2.39 17.93
N SER A 134 -0.14 -1.11 18.09
CA SER A 134 0.41 -0.28 19.16
C SER A 134 0.07 -0.84 20.55
N GLU A 135 -1.16 -1.32 20.77
CA GLU A 135 -1.55 -2.01 22.01
C GLU A 135 -0.74 -3.29 22.23
N LEU A 136 -0.56 -4.11 21.19
CA LEU A 136 0.26 -5.33 21.28
C LEU A 136 1.72 -5.02 21.63
N CYS A 137 2.30 -3.96 21.03
CA CYS A 137 3.64 -3.49 21.35
C CYS A 137 3.72 -3.00 22.80
N TRP A 138 2.70 -2.26 23.27
CA TRP A 138 2.65 -1.82 24.66
C TRP A 138 2.62 -3.02 25.62
N GLU A 139 1.78 -4.02 25.38
CA GLU A 139 1.71 -5.24 26.18
C GLU A 139 3.06 -5.98 26.17
N TYR A 140 3.70 -6.14 25.00
CA TYR A 140 5.02 -6.74 24.86
C TYR A 140 6.06 -6.07 25.74
N ASN A 141 6.09 -4.75 25.72
CA ASN A 141 7.06 -3.95 26.44
C ASN A 141 6.88 -3.99 27.98
N GLN A 142 5.72 -4.47 28.47
CA GLN A 142 5.45 -4.66 29.91
C GLN A 142 5.78 -6.07 30.41
N ILE A 143 6.07 -7.04 29.52
CA ILE A 143 6.39 -8.41 29.92
C ILE A 143 7.74 -8.44 30.66
N ARG A 144 7.78 -9.18 31.77
CA ARG A 144 9.01 -9.34 32.58
C ARG A 144 10.18 -9.83 31.70
N PRO A 145 11.38 -9.27 31.84
CA PRO A 145 12.55 -9.67 31.03
C PRO A 145 12.89 -11.16 31.12
N THR A 146 12.59 -11.81 32.23
CA THR A 146 12.85 -13.22 32.47
C THR A 146 11.77 -14.17 31.94
N ASP A 147 10.61 -13.66 31.55
CA ASP A 147 9.53 -14.47 30.96
C ASP A 147 9.67 -14.56 29.43
N LEU A 148 10.70 -15.34 29.02
CA LEU A 148 11.04 -15.50 27.61
C LEU A 148 9.91 -16.15 26.81
N LYS A 149 9.13 -17.04 27.46
CA LYS A 149 8.01 -17.72 26.81
C LYS A 149 6.90 -16.72 26.44
N ALA A 150 6.44 -15.93 27.42
CA ALA A 150 5.41 -14.92 27.17
C ALA A 150 5.86 -13.86 26.16
N ARG A 151 7.17 -13.48 26.18
CA ARG A 151 7.74 -12.56 25.18
C ARG A 151 7.67 -13.14 23.77
N ASN A 152 8.09 -14.39 23.58
CA ASN A 152 8.05 -15.02 22.27
C ASN A 152 6.62 -15.21 21.74
N GLU A 153 5.69 -15.66 22.60
CA GLU A 153 4.26 -15.79 22.26
C GLU A 153 3.67 -14.44 21.83
N LYS A 154 4.07 -13.34 22.49
CA LYS A 154 3.59 -12.00 22.12
C LYS A 154 4.22 -11.53 20.80
N LEU A 155 5.51 -11.76 20.54
CA LEU A 155 6.14 -11.44 19.26
C LEU A 155 5.47 -12.14 18.09
N LYS A 156 5.04 -13.40 18.24
CA LYS A 156 4.27 -14.12 17.23
C LYS A 156 2.88 -13.55 16.96
N GLN A 157 2.31 -12.79 17.90
CA GLN A 157 1.05 -12.06 17.69
C GLN A 157 1.28 -10.73 16.95
N ILE A 158 2.46 -10.11 17.13
CA ILE A 158 2.81 -8.84 16.52
C ILE A 158 3.33 -9.07 15.10
N LEU A 159 4.33 -9.94 14.94
CA LEU A 159 5.07 -10.11 13.69
C LEU A 159 4.29 -10.98 12.68
N GLY A 160 4.44 -10.68 11.40
CA GLY A 160 3.85 -11.48 10.33
C GLY A 160 4.46 -12.86 10.19
N GLU A 161 5.76 -12.99 10.50
CA GLU A 161 6.49 -14.26 10.54
C GLU A 161 7.62 -14.16 11.58
N ALA A 162 7.66 -15.12 12.51
CA ALA A 162 8.69 -15.21 13.54
C ALA A 162 8.78 -16.64 14.08
N ASP A 163 9.98 -17.10 14.37
CA ASP A 163 10.25 -18.42 14.93
C ASP A 163 10.32 -18.42 16.47
N ASP A 164 10.44 -19.62 17.06
CA ASP A 164 10.56 -19.81 18.52
C ASP A 164 11.84 -19.21 19.10
N ASP A 165 12.83 -19.01 18.27
CA ASP A 165 14.15 -18.42 18.62
C ASP A 165 14.26 -16.92 18.29
N THR A 166 13.16 -16.29 17.88
CA THR A 166 13.10 -14.83 17.67
C THR A 166 13.24 -14.10 19.00
N PHE A 167 14.20 -13.18 19.07
CA PHE A 167 14.48 -12.42 20.27
C PHE A 167 14.61 -10.91 19.98
N ILE A 168 13.77 -10.12 20.63
CA ILE A 168 13.81 -8.65 20.55
C ILE A 168 13.85 -8.12 21.99
N ASN A 169 14.84 -7.29 22.33
CA ASN A 169 14.85 -6.62 23.62
C ASN A 169 13.86 -5.44 23.62
N PRO A 170 13.00 -5.33 24.65
CA PRO A 170 12.13 -4.16 24.77
C PRO A 170 12.94 -2.90 25.13
N PRO A 171 12.42 -1.70 24.84
CA PRO A 171 11.17 -1.52 24.10
C PRO A 171 11.33 -1.81 22.60
N PHE A 172 10.25 -2.34 22.01
CA PHE A 172 10.09 -2.55 20.58
C PHE A 172 8.83 -1.83 20.11
N HIS A 173 8.88 -1.20 18.94
CA HIS A 173 7.75 -0.50 18.33
C HIS A 173 7.68 -0.76 16.84
N CYS A 174 6.47 -0.97 16.35
CA CYS A 174 6.17 -1.03 14.92
C CYS A 174 4.76 -0.52 14.66
N ASP A 175 4.44 -0.22 13.39
CA ASP A 175 3.16 0.34 13.02
C ASP A 175 2.08 -0.73 12.81
N TYR A 176 2.37 -1.76 12.03
CA TYR A 176 1.43 -2.86 11.77
C TYR A 176 1.91 -4.21 12.28
N GLY A 177 3.22 -4.43 12.36
CA GLY A 177 3.86 -5.66 12.80
C GLY A 177 3.69 -6.82 11.83
N LYS A 178 2.49 -7.03 11.32
CA LYS A 178 2.14 -8.10 10.37
C LYS A 178 2.90 -8.04 9.04
N HIS A 179 3.51 -6.91 8.71
CA HIS A 179 4.34 -6.75 7.53
C HIS A 179 5.82 -7.02 7.80
N ILE A 180 6.19 -7.36 9.03
CA ILE A 180 7.56 -7.70 9.42
C ILE A 180 7.70 -9.21 9.41
N LYS A 181 8.66 -9.72 8.63
CA LYS A 181 9.02 -11.12 8.57
C LYS A 181 10.47 -11.27 8.98
N VAL A 182 10.73 -12.09 9.99
CA VAL A 182 12.08 -12.38 10.46
C VAL A 182 12.39 -13.87 10.34
N GLY A 183 13.59 -14.18 9.92
CA GLY A 183 14.11 -15.54 9.82
C GLY A 183 14.52 -16.12 11.17
N ARG A 184 15.10 -17.31 11.12
CA ARG A 184 15.55 -18.06 12.28
C ARG A 184 16.72 -17.36 13.00
N ARG A 185 16.79 -17.51 14.33
CA ARG A 185 17.84 -16.96 15.19
C ARG A 185 18.00 -15.44 15.04
N PHE A 186 16.90 -14.76 14.77
CA PHE A 186 16.86 -13.30 14.70
C PHE A 186 17.03 -12.70 16.11
N PHE A 187 17.94 -11.76 16.22
CA PHE A 187 18.19 -11.00 17.45
C PHE A 187 18.11 -9.50 17.20
N ALA A 188 17.31 -8.78 17.98
CA ALA A 188 17.32 -7.33 18.03
C ALA A 188 17.54 -6.82 19.46
N ASN A 189 18.38 -5.81 19.58
CA ASN A 189 18.68 -5.14 20.83
C ASN A 189 17.62 -4.06 21.16
N PHE A 190 17.84 -3.30 22.24
CA PHE A 190 16.91 -2.30 22.76
C PHE A 190 16.54 -1.20 21.76
N ASN A 191 15.31 -0.69 21.85
CA ASN A 191 14.80 0.41 21.03
C ASN A 191 14.84 0.10 19.52
N PHE A 192 14.49 -1.11 19.14
CA PHE A 192 14.28 -1.45 17.75
C PHE A 192 12.93 -0.87 17.29
N VAL A 193 12.93 -0.09 16.21
CA VAL A 193 11.75 0.59 15.66
C VAL A 193 11.58 0.22 14.19
N VAL A 194 10.37 -0.19 13.79
CA VAL A 194 10.07 -0.53 12.41
C VAL A 194 8.76 0.15 11.99
N LEU A 195 8.82 1.09 11.04
CA LEU A 195 7.64 1.64 10.39
C LEU A 195 7.37 0.77 9.16
N ASP A 196 6.40 -0.14 9.29
CA ASP A 196 6.17 -1.26 8.36
C ASP A 196 4.90 -1.09 7.52
N GLU A 197 4.72 0.06 6.89
CA GLU A 197 3.66 0.29 5.89
C GLU A 197 3.85 -0.63 4.66
N ALA A 198 5.10 -0.93 4.30
CA ALA A 198 5.46 -1.96 3.31
C ALA A 198 6.18 -3.13 3.98
N LEU A 199 6.37 -4.21 3.22
CA LEU A 199 7.00 -5.42 3.69
C LEU A 199 8.45 -5.15 4.15
N VAL A 200 8.78 -5.61 5.36
CA VAL A 200 10.15 -5.69 5.89
C VAL A 200 10.52 -7.16 6.03
N THR A 201 11.51 -7.61 5.25
CA THR A 201 11.98 -8.99 5.26
C THR A 201 13.40 -9.05 5.80
N ILE A 202 13.62 -9.84 6.86
CA ILE A 202 14.92 -10.02 7.50
C ILE A 202 15.25 -11.52 7.47
N GLY A 203 16.41 -11.87 6.97
CA GLY A 203 16.86 -13.26 6.84
C GLY A 203 17.24 -13.92 8.16
N ASP A 204 17.78 -15.16 8.04
CA ASP A 204 18.30 -15.94 9.16
C ASP A 204 19.58 -15.32 9.74
N ASP A 205 19.84 -15.55 11.03
CA ASP A 205 21.10 -15.16 11.71
C ASP A 205 21.43 -13.66 11.62
N VAL A 206 20.40 -12.80 11.67
CA VAL A 206 20.59 -11.36 11.65
C VAL A 206 20.65 -10.79 13.07
N PHE A 207 21.69 -9.97 13.32
CA PHE A 207 21.87 -9.26 14.58
C PHE A 207 21.63 -7.75 14.39
N ILE A 208 20.67 -7.21 15.13
CA ILE A 208 20.33 -5.79 15.15
C ILE A 208 20.85 -5.16 16.45
N GLY A 209 21.66 -4.13 16.34
CA GLY A 209 22.16 -3.33 17.47
C GLY A 209 21.06 -2.45 18.10
N PRO A 210 21.37 -1.77 19.21
CA PRO A 210 20.40 -0.88 19.87
C PRO A 210 20.09 0.37 19.05
N ASN A 211 18.86 0.89 19.22
CA ASN A 211 18.39 2.12 18.57
C ASN A 211 18.43 2.04 17.02
N VAL A 212 18.16 0.89 16.44
CA VAL A 212 18.06 0.76 14.99
C VAL A 212 16.64 1.08 14.55
N GLY A 213 16.53 1.89 13.48
CA GLY A 213 15.27 2.22 12.81
C GLY A 213 15.24 1.69 11.39
N ILE A 214 14.14 1.01 11.03
CA ILE A 214 13.83 0.60 9.66
C ILE A 214 12.54 1.34 9.25
N TYR A 215 12.59 2.10 8.18
CA TYR A 215 11.46 2.92 7.73
C TYR A 215 11.07 2.56 6.32
N THR A 216 9.80 2.22 6.11
CA THR A 216 9.24 1.95 4.77
C THR A 216 8.42 3.10 4.24
N ALA A 217 7.86 3.95 5.13
CA ALA A 217 7.02 5.08 4.78
C ALA A 217 7.79 6.21 4.07
N CYS A 218 7.13 6.81 3.09
CA CYS A 218 7.63 7.94 2.32
C CYS A 218 6.59 9.05 2.26
N HIS A 219 7.04 10.29 2.45
CA HIS A 219 6.21 11.49 2.28
C HIS A 219 6.74 12.37 1.16
N SER A 220 5.86 13.15 0.54
CA SER A 220 6.30 14.17 -0.42
C SER A 220 7.17 15.23 0.24
N THR A 221 8.22 15.64 -0.46
CA THR A 221 9.04 16.80 -0.06
C THR A 221 8.30 18.11 -0.27
N ASP A 222 7.29 18.16 -1.14
CA ASP A 222 6.39 19.32 -1.25
C ASP A 222 5.45 19.37 -0.02
N PRO A 223 5.51 20.44 0.78
CA PRO A 223 4.65 20.58 1.94
C PRO A 223 3.15 20.62 1.61
N LYS A 224 2.77 21.07 0.42
CA LYS A 224 1.37 21.10 0.00
C LYS A 224 0.82 19.69 -0.21
N GLU A 225 1.58 18.82 -0.87
CA GLU A 225 1.23 17.42 -1.05
C GLU A 225 1.28 16.67 0.29
N ARG A 226 2.36 16.81 1.07
CA ARG A 226 2.49 16.18 2.38
C ARG A 226 1.34 16.52 3.33
N ASN A 227 0.82 17.74 3.28
CA ASN A 227 -0.28 18.17 4.13
C ASN A 227 -1.63 17.54 3.75
N THR A 228 -1.74 16.85 2.62
CA THR A 228 -2.93 16.05 2.27
C THR A 228 -3.04 14.77 3.10
N ARG A 229 -1.97 14.37 3.81
CA ARG A 229 -1.83 13.10 4.52
C ARG A 229 -1.75 11.90 3.59
N GLU A 230 -1.44 12.13 2.34
CA GLU A 230 -1.10 11.09 1.39
C GLU A 230 0.38 10.74 1.50
N GLU A 231 0.67 9.44 1.42
CA GLU A 231 2.01 8.90 1.48
C GLU A 231 2.10 7.62 0.65
N TRP A 232 3.28 7.09 0.50
CA TRP A 232 3.52 5.78 -0.12
C TRP A 232 4.59 5.05 0.66
N ALA A 233 4.76 3.74 0.42
CA ALA A 233 5.76 2.96 1.12
C ALA A 233 6.62 2.14 0.14
N LYS A 234 7.86 1.81 0.57
CA LYS A 234 8.78 0.96 -0.18
C LYS A 234 9.34 -0.12 0.74
N PRO A 235 9.34 -1.40 0.30
CA PRO A 235 9.80 -2.50 1.11
C PRO A 235 11.30 -2.39 1.46
N VAL A 236 11.70 -2.95 2.59
CA VAL A 236 13.09 -3.09 3.01
C VAL A 236 13.43 -4.56 3.16
N THR A 237 14.62 -4.95 2.66
CA THR A 237 15.12 -6.31 2.78
C THR A 237 16.50 -6.34 3.41
N ILE A 238 16.70 -7.23 4.38
CA ILE A 238 18.01 -7.54 4.99
C ILE A 238 18.27 -9.03 4.78
N GLY A 239 19.30 -9.36 4.04
CA GLY A 239 19.74 -10.74 3.82
C GLY A 239 20.17 -11.44 5.11
N GLY A 240 20.32 -12.76 5.06
CA GLY A 240 20.79 -13.54 6.19
C GLY A 240 22.24 -13.17 6.61
N ASN A 241 22.64 -13.60 7.81
CA ASN A 241 24.01 -13.42 8.33
C ASN A 241 24.49 -11.96 8.39
N CYS A 242 23.57 -11.00 8.54
CA CYS A 242 23.92 -9.59 8.61
C CYS A 242 24.06 -9.10 10.06
N TRP A 243 25.00 -8.17 10.25
CA TRP A 243 25.11 -7.42 11.49
C TRP A 243 24.87 -5.93 11.26
N ILE A 244 23.83 -5.41 11.88
CA ILE A 244 23.45 -4.00 11.84
C ILE A 244 23.87 -3.35 13.16
N GLY A 245 24.81 -2.44 13.10
CA GLY A 245 25.35 -1.73 14.26
C GLY A 245 24.32 -0.83 14.93
N GLY A 246 24.58 -0.42 16.17
CA GLY A 246 23.67 0.47 16.90
C GLY A 246 23.50 1.84 16.26
N ASN A 247 22.33 2.47 16.47
CA ASN A 247 21.95 3.76 15.91
C ASN A 247 21.98 3.81 14.36
N VAL A 248 21.78 2.68 13.70
CA VAL A 248 21.64 2.64 12.23
C VAL A 248 20.22 2.99 11.84
N THR A 249 20.09 3.78 10.78
CA THR A 249 18.80 4.07 10.13
C THR A 249 18.80 3.50 8.72
N ILE A 250 17.79 2.69 8.39
CA ILE A 250 17.60 2.10 7.05
C ILE A 250 16.39 2.75 6.40
N LEU A 251 16.62 3.36 5.23
CA LEU A 251 15.59 4.14 4.52
C LEU A 251 14.74 3.27 3.59
N PRO A 252 13.56 3.79 3.17
CA PRO A 252 12.62 3.06 2.33
C PRO A 252 13.22 2.55 1.02
N GLY A 253 12.92 1.30 0.67
CA GLY A 253 13.33 0.68 -0.57
C GLY A 253 14.74 0.07 -0.57
N VAL A 254 15.45 0.07 0.57
CA VAL A 254 16.82 -0.43 0.68
C VAL A 254 16.86 -1.95 0.78
N THR A 255 17.80 -2.55 0.06
CA THR A 255 18.20 -3.95 0.22
C THR A 255 19.65 -4.04 0.77
N ILE A 256 19.82 -4.73 1.90
CA ILE A 256 21.12 -5.08 2.43
C ILE A 256 21.40 -6.55 2.10
N GLY A 257 22.41 -6.81 1.31
CA GLY A 257 22.77 -8.15 0.87
C GLY A 257 23.32 -9.01 2.01
N GLU A 258 23.16 -10.33 1.86
CA GLU A 258 23.58 -11.34 2.83
C GLU A 258 25.06 -11.18 3.27
N GLY A 259 25.35 -11.55 4.51
CA GLY A 259 26.72 -11.55 5.08
C GLY A 259 27.31 -10.16 5.26
N SER A 260 26.50 -9.10 5.24
CA SER A 260 26.99 -7.73 5.33
C SER A 260 26.99 -7.19 6.76
N THR A 261 27.89 -6.26 7.02
CA THR A 261 27.97 -5.53 8.28
C THR A 261 27.77 -4.04 8.04
N ILE A 262 26.82 -3.44 8.76
CA ILE A 262 26.59 -2.00 8.77
C ILE A 262 27.12 -1.40 10.06
N GLY A 263 28.10 -0.51 9.94
CA GLY A 263 28.73 0.13 11.10
C GLY A 263 27.76 1.06 11.84
N ALA A 264 27.96 1.16 13.16
CA ALA A 264 27.11 1.96 14.03
C ALA A 264 27.00 3.43 13.58
N GLY A 265 25.81 4.04 13.77
CA GLY A 265 25.54 5.43 13.40
C GLY A 265 25.39 5.68 11.91
N SER A 266 25.29 4.63 11.09
CA SER A 266 25.14 4.77 9.64
C SER A 266 23.70 5.09 9.24
N VAL A 267 23.54 5.83 8.13
CA VAL A 267 22.25 6.05 7.44
C VAL A 267 22.30 5.39 6.08
N VAL A 268 21.60 4.27 5.93
CA VAL A 268 21.59 3.46 4.72
C VAL A 268 20.53 3.99 3.77
N VAL A 269 20.97 4.67 2.71
CA VAL A 269 20.13 5.36 1.73
C VAL A 269 20.09 4.66 0.36
N LYS A 270 20.90 3.61 0.18
CA LYS A 270 21.02 2.83 -1.06
C LYS A 270 21.33 1.38 -0.71
N ASP A 271 21.10 0.50 -1.65
CA ASP A 271 21.39 -0.92 -1.52
C ASP A 271 22.86 -1.17 -1.18
N ILE A 272 23.07 -2.14 -0.29
CA ILE A 272 24.40 -2.65 0.10
C ILE A 272 24.56 -4.03 -0.51
N PRO A 273 25.59 -4.26 -1.34
CA PRO A 273 25.86 -5.58 -1.90
C PRO A 273 26.20 -6.60 -0.78
N SER A 274 25.94 -7.89 -1.05
CA SER A 274 26.32 -8.98 -0.15
C SER A 274 27.80 -8.96 0.21
N HIS A 275 28.14 -9.55 1.36
CA HIS A 275 29.51 -9.71 1.86
C HIS A 275 30.28 -8.37 1.88
N SER A 276 29.66 -7.34 2.47
CA SER A 276 30.21 -5.98 2.51
C SER A 276 30.25 -5.43 3.93
N VAL A 277 31.27 -4.61 4.20
CA VAL A 277 31.26 -3.70 5.36
C VAL A 277 30.96 -2.30 4.85
N ALA A 278 29.87 -1.69 5.36
CA ALA A 278 29.46 -0.35 4.98
C ALA A 278 29.27 0.53 6.21
N VAL A 279 29.64 1.80 6.13
CA VAL A 279 29.60 2.73 7.26
C VAL A 279 29.27 4.16 6.80
N GLY A 280 28.78 4.98 7.70
CA GLY A 280 28.71 6.43 7.56
C GLY A 280 27.32 6.98 7.24
N ASN A 281 27.26 8.29 7.08
CA ASN A 281 26.06 9.05 6.68
C ASN A 281 26.41 10.02 5.54
N PRO A 282 26.03 9.74 4.28
CA PRO A 282 25.36 8.52 3.85
C PRO A 282 26.24 7.29 3.95
N CYS A 283 25.65 6.11 4.18
CA CYS A 283 26.35 4.84 4.30
C CYS A 283 26.96 4.43 2.97
N VAL A 284 28.26 4.08 2.99
CA VAL A 284 29.01 3.63 1.83
C VAL A 284 29.81 2.38 2.14
N VAL A 285 29.98 1.51 1.15
CA VAL A 285 30.82 0.31 1.25
C VAL A 285 32.28 0.72 1.36
N ILE A 286 32.95 0.25 2.42
CA ILE A 286 34.37 0.51 2.67
C ILE A 286 35.24 -0.74 2.51
N LYS A 287 34.63 -1.92 2.54
CA LYS A 287 35.32 -3.19 2.38
C LYS A 287 34.40 -4.26 1.81
N LYS A 288 34.92 -5.15 0.97
CA LYS A 288 34.34 -6.43 0.60
C LYS A 288 34.90 -7.51 1.50
N LEU A 289 34.02 -8.41 1.95
CA LEU A 289 34.43 -9.61 2.66
C LEU A 289 34.67 -10.72 1.63
N GLU A 290 35.62 -11.57 1.89
CA GLU A 290 35.84 -12.79 1.13
C GLU A 290 34.82 -13.84 1.59
N ASP A 291 34.36 -14.66 0.67
CA ASP A 291 33.38 -15.74 0.90
C ASP A 291 34.01 -16.86 1.77
#